data_cc1c9fe5e614d30362fd7a8dd2adc288
#
_entry.id   cc1c9fe5e614d30362fd7a8dd2adc288
#
_cell.length_a   1.000
_cell.length_b   1.000
_cell.length_c   1.000
_cell.angle_alpha   90.00
_cell.angle_beta   90.00
_cell.angle_gamma   90.00
#
_symmetry.space_group_name_H-M   'P 1'
#
loop_
_entity.id
_entity.type
_entity.pdbx_description
1 polymer ?
#
loop_
_entity_poly.entity_id
_entity_poly.type
_entity_poly.pdbx_seq_one_letter_code
_entity_poly.pdbx_strand_id
1 'polypeptide(L)'
;MIVADANLLINFVCATPFSEMARRVKARDSDWVSPHLWKAEVLNGLLTMHRAQLMDLDRAVLAYRNAAAATVVGVHDDDPDAVLTVARDAGLSAYDAHYVSMARALGVFLVTEDKKILRTCPDVARSMRQFLSPPEPPITVREKPAAYKTRRKGKSTA
;
A
#
# COMPACT_ATOMS: atom_id res chain seq x y z
N MET A 1 12.18 2.82 3.13
CA MET A 1 11.87 1.99 1.93
C MET A 1 10.42 1.57 1.94
N ILE A 2 9.75 1.61 0.77
CA ILE A 2 8.41 1.05 0.55
C ILE A 2 8.38 0.26 -0.75
N VAL A 3 7.42 -0.66 -0.88
CA VAL A 3 7.05 -1.18 -2.20
C VAL A 3 6.04 -0.22 -2.83
N ALA A 4 6.39 0.29 -4.01
CA ALA A 4 5.55 1.20 -4.77
C ALA A 4 4.77 0.41 -5.84
N ASP A 5 3.44 0.46 -5.76
CA ASP A 5 2.57 -0.10 -6.79
C ASP A 5 2.61 0.73 -8.07
N ALA A 6 2.30 0.14 -9.21
CA ALA A 6 2.27 0.83 -10.50
C ALA A 6 1.33 2.05 -10.50
N ASN A 7 0.19 1.97 -9.79
CA ASN A 7 -0.70 3.11 -9.67
C ASN A 7 -0.11 4.26 -8.85
N LEU A 8 0.72 4.00 -7.82
CA LEU A 8 1.45 5.03 -7.09
C LEU A 8 2.47 5.71 -8.02
N LEU A 9 3.20 4.92 -8.82
CA LEU A 9 4.17 5.45 -9.80
C LEU A 9 3.49 6.36 -10.83
N ILE A 10 2.36 5.93 -11.40
CA ILE A 10 1.57 6.74 -12.34
C ILE A 10 1.09 8.04 -11.68
N ASN A 11 0.56 7.97 -10.46
CA ASN A 11 0.11 9.15 -9.73
C ASN A 11 1.27 10.10 -9.40
N PHE A 12 2.49 9.60 -9.23
CA PHE A 12 3.66 10.42 -8.98
C PHE A 12 4.14 11.17 -10.22
N VAL A 13 4.12 10.52 -11.40
CA VAL A 13 4.70 11.08 -12.63
C VAL A 13 3.70 11.76 -13.56
N CYS A 14 2.39 11.51 -13.38
CA CYS A 14 1.33 12.09 -14.18
C CYS A 14 0.51 13.10 -13.40
N ALA A 15 -0.15 14.03 -14.10
CA ALA A 15 -1.13 14.94 -13.52
C ALA A 15 -2.45 14.19 -13.29
N THR A 16 -2.66 13.74 -12.06
CA THR A 16 -3.88 13.06 -11.61
C THR A 16 -4.42 13.76 -10.35
N PRO A 17 -5.65 13.49 -9.92
CA PRO A 17 -6.16 14.00 -8.64
C PRO A 17 -5.32 13.57 -7.43
N PHE A 18 -4.50 12.53 -7.56
CA PHE A 18 -3.68 11.98 -6.48
C PHE A 18 -2.19 12.39 -6.54
N SER A 19 -1.79 13.19 -7.55
CA SER A 19 -0.38 13.55 -7.78
C SER A 19 0.27 14.21 -6.58
N GLU A 20 -0.44 15.12 -5.91
CA GLU A 20 0.09 15.82 -4.74
C GLU A 20 0.33 14.84 -3.58
N MET A 21 -0.59 13.90 -3.39
CA MET A 21 -0.45 12.89 -2.36
C MET A 21 0.72 11.95 -2.65
N ALA A 22 0.90 11.54 -3.91
CA ALA A 22 2.03 10.72 -4.34
C ALA A 22 3.38 11.43 -4.13
N ARG A 23 3.46 12.74 -4.42
CA ARG A 23 4.64 13.56 -4.12
C ARG A 23 4.94 13.62 -2.62
N ARG A 24 3.93 13.73 -1.77
CA ARG A 24 4.10 13.69 -0.32
C ARG A 24 4.57 12.33 0.18
N VAL A 25 4.10 11.21 -0.43
CA VAL A 25 4.63 9.87 -0.14
C VAL A 25 6.11 9.82 -0.48
N LYS A 26 6.52 10.32 -1.66
CA LYS A 26 7.93 10.36 -2.08
C LYS A 26 8.80 11.22 -1.15
N ALA A 27 8.26 12.32 -0.68
CA ALA A 27 8.97 13.21 0.27
C ALA A 27 9.12 12.56 1.66
N ARG A 28 8.16 11.73 2.08
CA ARG A 28 8.21 11.01 3.37
C ARG A 28 9.16 9.83 3.33
N ASP A 29 9.18 9.09 2.23
CA ASP A 29 10.06 7.96 2.00
C ASP A 29 10.46 7.96 0.51
N SER A 30 11.71 8.28 0.27
CA SER A 30 12.24 8.39 -1.09
C SER A 30 12.76 7.06 -1.66
N ASP A 31 12.83 6.02 -0.84
CA ASP A 31 13.37 4.73 -1.23
C ASP A 31 12.23 3.79 -1.67
N TRP A 32 11.97 3.79 -2.98
CA TRP A 32 10.91 3.02 -3.60
C TRP A 32 11.48 1.83 -4.35
N VAL A 33 10.91 0.65 -4.11
CA VAL A 33 11.19 -0.58 -4.85
C VAL A 33 9.91 -1.11 -5.46
N SER A 34 10.00 -1.82 -6.57
CA SER A 34 8.85 -2.45 -7.23
C SER A 34 9.27 -3.76 -7.90
N PRO A 35 8.40 -4.77 -8.01
CA PRO A 35 8.66 -5.99 -8.77
C PRO A 35 8.83 -5.67 -10.26
N HIS A 36 9.50 -6.53 -11.03
CA HIS A 36 9.80 -6.28 -12.45
C HIS A 36 8.58 -5.92 -13.31
N LEU A 37 7.42 -6.45 -12.95
CA LEU A 37 6.17 -6.25 -13.69
C LEU A 37 5.67 -4.79 -13.71
N TRP A 38 6.13 -3.91 -12.78
CA TRP A 38 5.74 -2.51 -12.75
C TRP A 38 5.94 -1.81 -14.09
N LYS A 39 6.98 -2.22 -14.84
CA LYS A 39 7.31 -1.61 -16.14
C LYS A 39 6.19 -1.80 -17.16
N ALA A 40 5.66 -3.02 -17.24
CA ALA A 40 4.56 -3.35 -18.14
C ALA A 40 3.26 -2.66 -17.72
N GLU A 41 3.00 -2.63 -16.42
CA GLU A 41 1.78 -2.01 -15.88
C GLU A 41 1.77 -0.50 -16.06
N VAL A 42 2.88 0.18 -15.76
CA VAL A 42 3.01 1.62 -16.00
C VAL A 42 2.90 1.94 -17.49
N LEU A 43 3.57 1.19 -18.38
CA LEU A 43 3.43 1.38 -19.83
C LEU A 43 1.97 1.22 -20.28
N ASN A 44 1.26 0.21 -19.78
CA ASN A 44 -0.15 0.00 -20.11
C ASN A 44 -1.05 1.13 -19.57
N GLY A 45 -0.80 1.60 -18.35
CA GLY A 45 -1.50 2.75 -17.78
C GLY A 45 -1.28 4.04 -18.58
N LEU A 46 -0.04 4.34 -18.96
CA LEU A 46 0.31 5.51 -19.79
C LEU A 46 -0.32 5.42 -21.19
N LEU A 47 -0.30 4.22 -21.81
CA LEU A 47 -0.96 3.99 -23.08
C LEU A 47 -2.48 4.20 -23.00
N THR A 48 -3.09 3.78 -21.89
CA THR A 48 -4.53 4.01 -21.62
C THR A 48 -4.83 5.51 -21.52
N MET A 49 -3.98 6.28 -20.81
CA MET A 49 -4.11 7.74 -20.72
C MET A 49 -3.91 8.42 -22.10
N HIS A 50 -2.97 7.93 -22.88
CA HIS A 50 -2.76 8.45 -24.26
C HIS A 50 -3.99 8.18 -25.14
N ARG A 51 -4.55 6.97 -25.14
CA ARG A 51 -5.76 6.62 -25.90
C ARG A 51 -6.98 7.44 -25.47
N ALA A 52 -7.05 7.81 -24.19
CA ALA A 52 -8.06 8.71 -23.66
C ALA A 52 -7.79 10.19 -23.95
N GLN A 53 -6.75 10.52 -24.73
CA GLN A 53 -6.34 11.88 -25.09
C GLN A 53 -5.97 12.77 -23.89
N LEU A 54 -5.59 12.16 -22.77
CA LEU A 54 -5.13 12.87 -21.57
C LEU A 54 -3.66 13.30 -21.64
N MET A 55 -2.89 12.67 -22.53
CA MET A 55 -1.49 13.04 -22.82
C MET A 55 -1.08 12.58 -24.22
N ASP A 56 -0.09 13.25 -24.80
CA ASP A 56 0.59 12.80 -26.00
C ASP A 56 1.62 11.69 -25.71
N LEU A 57 2.14 11.05 -26.76
CA LEU A 57 3.06 9.93 -26.63
C LEU A 57 4.42 10.37 -26.04
N ASP A 58 4.90 11.58 -26.38
CA ASP A 58 6.18 12.09 -25.87
C ASP A 58 6.13 12.31 -24.36
N ARG A 59 5.01 12.83 -23.86
CA ARG A 59 4.75 12.94 -22.42
C ARG A 59 4.64 11.59 -21.75
N ALA A 60 4.02 10.60 -22.39
CA ALA A 60 3.95 9.25 -21.85
C ALA A 60 5.36 8.64 -21.72
N VAL A 61 6.21 8.79 -22.72
CA VAL A 61 7.61 8.34 -22.68
C VAL A 61 8.39 9.04 -21.57
N LEU A 62 8.22 10.36 -21.43
CA LEU A 62 8.87 11.12 -20.34
C LEU A 62 8.38 10.67 -18.97
N ALA A 63 7.07 10.46 -18.80
CA ALA A 63 6.49 9.96 -17.55
C ALA A 63 7.06 8.58 -17.18
N TYR A 64 7.18 7.66 -18.15
CA TYR A 64 7.82 6.37 -17.91
C TYR A 64 9.29 6.51 -17.45
N ARG A 65 10.07 7.37 -18.09
CA ARG A 65 11.47 7.63 -17.69
C ARG A 65 11.56 8.17 -16.26
N ASN A 66 10.65 9.07 -15.90
CA ASN A 66 10.56 9.62 -14.54
C ASN A 66 10.16 8.55 -13.52
N ALA A 67 9.24 7.64 -13.86
CA ALA A 67 8.90 6.50 -13.01
C ALA A 67 10.11 5.57 -12.81
N ALA A 68 10.86 5.29 -13.88
CA ALA A 68 12.08 4.48 -13.82
C ALA A 68 13.19 5.12 -12.97
N ALA A 69 13.26 6.44 -12.93
CA ALA A 69 14.19 7.17 -12.07
C ALA A 69 13.72 7.24 -10.59
N ALA A 70 12.42 7.08 -10.36
CA ALA A 70 11.83 7.18 -9.02
C ALA A 70 11.82 5.86 -8.25
N THR A 71 11.95 4.72 -8.92
CA THR A 71 11.90 3.40 -8.30
C THR A 71 13.06 2.52 -8.75
N VAL A 72 13.48 1.61 -7.89
CA VAL A 72 14.46 0.56 -8.22
C VAL A 72 13.70 -0.75 -8.40
N VAL A 73 14.14 -1.56 -9.37
CA VAL A 73 13.65 -2.94 -9.48
C VAL A 73 14.24 -3.72 -8.32
N GLY A 74 13.39 -4.26 -7.46
CA GLY A 74 13.83 -5.07 -6.32
C GLY A 74 14.55 -6.32 -6.81
N VAL A 75 15.69 -6.63 -6.20
CA VAL A 75 16.56 -7.77 -6.51
C VAL A 75 16.00 -9.07 -5.89
N HIS A 76 14.76 -9.07 -5.42
CA HIS A 76 14.13 -10.32 -5.00
C HIS A 76 13.68 -11.08 -6.24
N ASP A 77 14.33 -12.20 -6.49
CA ASP A 77 13.78 -13.24 -7.34
C ASP A 77 12.40 -13.57 -6.80
N ASP A 78 11.39 -13.41 -7.66
CA ASP A 78 10.01 -13.71 -7.29
C ASP A 78 9.94 -15.17 -6.85
N ASP A 79 9.77 -15.42 -5.58
CA ASP A 79 9.52 -16.76 -5.06
C ASP A 79 8.12 -17.21 -5.51
N PRO A 80 8.01 -18.13 -6.48
CA PRO A 80 6.73 -18.52 -7.04
C PRO A 80 5.80 -19.14 -5.99
N ASP A 81 6.36 -19.83 -4.99
CA ASP A 81 5.58 -20.44 -3.93
C ASP A 81 4.94 -19.36 -3.03
N ALA A 82 5.70 -18.32 -2.68
CA ALA A 82 5.18 -17.18 -1.92
C ALA A 82 4.12 -16.42 -2.71
N VAL A 83 4.37 -16.14 -4.00
CA VAL A 83 3.41 -15.41 -4.86
C VAL A 83 2.11 -16.21 -5.02
N LEU A 84 2.19 -17.51 -5.35
CA LEU A 84 0.99 -18.34 -5.53
C LEU A 84 0.23 -18.54 -4.22
N THR A 85 0.93 -18.63 -3.10
CA THR A 85 0.31 -18.72 -1.77
C THR A 85 -0.46 -17.44 -1.47
N VAL A 86 0.14 -16.26 -1.65
CA VAL A 86 -0.53 -14.96 -1.48
C VAL A 86 -1.73 -14.84 -2.42
N ALA A 87 -1.57 -15.18 -3.69
CA ALA A 87 -2.65 -15.10 -4.68
C ALA A 87 -3.85 -15.96 -4.27
N ARG A 88 -3.62 -17.20 -3.85
CA ARG A 88 -4.66 -18.14 -3.37
C ARG A 88 -5.35 -17.60 -2.11
N ASP A 89 -4.57 -17.25 -1.08
CA ASP A 89 -5.12 -16.95 0.25
C ASP A 89 -5.85 -15.61 0.30
N ALA A 90 -5.37 -14.61 -0.47
CA ALA A 90 -6.01 -13.31 -0.57
C ALA A 90 -6.99 -13.19 -1.76
N GLY A 91 -7.07 -14.24 -2.62
CA GLY A 91 -7.89 -14.22 -3.83
C GLY A 91 -7.43 -13.17 -4.84
N LEU A 92 -6.14 -12.83 -4.86
CA LEU A 92 -5.55 -11.83 -5.76
C LEU A 92 -5.17 -12.45 -7.10
N SER A 93 -4.93 -11.60 -8.10
CA SER A 93 -4.18 -12.02 -9.29
C SER A 93 -2.73 -12.30 -8.93
N ALA A 94 -2.02 -13.10 -9.74
CA ALA A 94 -0.58 -13.28 -9.55
C ALA A 94 0.18 -11.95 -9.67
N TYR A 95 -0.29 -11.02 -10.52
CA TYR A 95 0.31 -9.69 -10.66
C TYR A 95 0.26 -8.91 -9.34
N ASP A 96 -0.92 -8.80 -8.73
CA ASP A 96 -1.09 -8.12 -7.44
C ASP A 96 -0.32 -8.82 -6.32
N ALA A 97 -0.29 -10.15 -6.36
CA ALA A 97 0.41 -10.97 -5.36
C ALA A 97 1.93 -10.75 -5.36
N HIS A 98 2.55 -10.42 -6.51
CA HIS A 98 3.97 -10.06 -6.55
C HIS A 98 4.30 -8.86 -5.65
N TYR A 99 3.49 -7.80 -5.69
CA TYR A 99 3.69 -6.63 -4.84
C TYR A 99 3.55 -6.96 -3.36
N VAL A 100 2.52 -7.73 -3.01
CA VAL A 100 2.27 -8.15 -1.62
C VAL A 100 3.38 -9.07 -1.12
N SER A 101 3.78 -10.06 -1.92
CA SER A 101 4.87 -10.99 -1.60
C SER A 101 6.18 -10.24 -1.37
N MET A 102 6.53 -9.32 -2.26
CA MET A 102 7.73 -8.48 -2.11
C MET A 102 7.70 -7.65 -0.83
N ALA A 103 6.57 -7.01 -0.52
CA ALA A 103 6.44 -6.18 0.68
C ALA A 103 6.61 -7.02 1.96
N ARG A 104 6.04 -8.23 2.00
CA ARG A 104 6.21 -9.17 3.11
C ARG A 104 7.64 -9.65 3.25
N ALA A 105 8.29 -10.02 2.14
CA ALA A 105 9.68 -10.49 2.13
C ALA A 105 10.66 -9.41 2.61
N LEU A 106 10.40 -8.15 2.25
CA LEU A 106 11.21 -7.00 2.67
C LEU A 106 10.86 -6.47 4.07
N GLY A 107 9.71 -6.86 4.63
CA GLY A 107 9.22 -6.33 5.90
C GLY A 107 8.86 -4.84 5.83
N VAL A 108 8.38 -4.36 4.69
CA VAL A 108 8.03 -2.96 4.44
C VAL A 108 6.58 -2.81 3.99
N PHE A 109 6.06 -1.58 3.97
CA PHE A 109 4.71 -1.36 3.46
C PHE A 109 4.67 -1.37 1.93
N LEU A 110 3.59 -1.97 1.40
CA LEU A 110 3.12 -1.75 0.05
C LEU A 110 2.20 -0.53 0.04
N VAL A 111 2.55 0.51 -0.73
CA VAL A 111 1.68 1.67 -0.91
C VAL A 111 0.94 1.53 -2.23
N THR A 112 -0.39 1.39 -2.14
CA THR A 112 -1.31 1.15 -3.26
C THR A 112 -2.65 1.82 -3.04
N GLU A 113 -3.39 2.10 -4.12
CA GLU A 113 -4.80 2.49 -4.07
C GLU A 113 -5.74 1.35 -4.50
N ASP A 114 -5.21 0.14 -4.74
CA ASP A 114 -6.05 -1.02 -5.05
C ASP A 114 -6.86 -1.43 -3.83
N LYS A 115 -8.19 -1.31 -3.97
CA LYS A 115 -9.14 -1.58 -2.88
C LYS A 115 -9.15 -3.05 -2.45
N LYS A 116 -8.86 -3.96 -3.38
CA LYS A 116 -8.85 -5.39 -3.07
C LYS A 116 -7.61 -5.73 -2.24
N ILE A 117 -6.44 -5.25 -2.65
CA ILE A 117 -5.20 -5.43 -1.89
C ILE A 117 -5.32 -4.82 -0.50
N LEU A 118 -5.80 -3.56 -0.41
CA LEU A 118 -5.99 -2.87 0.88
C LEU A 118 -6.91 -3.63 1.84
N ARG A 119 -7.94 -4.29 1.30
CA ARG A 119 -8.90 -5.06 2.11
C ARG A 119 -8.36 -6.43 2.53
N THR A 120 -7.65 -7.12 1.61
CA THR A 120 -7.26 -8.52 1.83
C THR A 120 -5.87 -8.68 2.46
N CYS A 121 -5.01 -7.67 2.36
CA CYS A 121 -3.65 -7.67 2.89
C CYS A 121 -3.36 -6.45 3.78
N PRO A 122 -4.22 -6.16 4.81
CA PRO A 122 -4.05 -4.98 5.66
C PRO A 122 -2.81 -5.05 6.56
N ASP A 123 -2.18 -6.20 6.66
CA ASP A 123 -0.90 -6.40 7.35
C ASP A 123 0.22 -5.58 6.72
N VAL A 124 0.31 -5.55 5.38
CA VAL A 124 1.39 -4.85 4.65
C VAL A 124 0.90 -3.70 3.78
N ALA A 125 -0.35 -3.71 3.30
CA ALA A 125 -0.86 -2.70 2.38
C ALA A 125 -1.32 -1.42 3.10
N ARG A 126 -1.00 -0.27 2.51
CA ARG A 126 -1.46 1.06 2.95
C ARG A 126 -1.87 1.88 1.73
N SER A 127 -2.99 2.60 1.83
CA SER A 127 -3.26 3.68 0.88
C SER A 127 -2.27 4.83 1.10
N MET A 128 -2.09 5.70 0.12
CA MET A 128 -1.27 6.90 0.30
C MET A 128 -1.71 7.72 1.51
N ARG A 129 -3.01 7.84 1.73
CA ARG A 129 -3.57 8.53 2.89
C ARG A 129 -3.17 7.87 4.20
N GLN A 130 -3.33 6.55 4.31
CA GLN A 130 -2.95 5.79 5.50
C GLN A 130 -1.44 5.87 5.76
N PHE A 131 -0.64 5.76 4.71
CA PHE A 131 0.81 5.87 4.82
C PHE A 131 1.26 7.25 5.30
N LEU A 132 0.58 8.31 4.90
CA LEU A 132 0.88 9.70 5.31
C LEU A 132 0.29 10.10 6.66
N SER A 133 -0.66 9.33 7.19
CA SER A 133 -1.23 9.59 8.52
C SER A 133 -0.17 9.41 9.61
N PRO A 134 -0.23 10.15 10.72
CA PRO A 134 0.57 9.86 11.90
C PRO A 134 0.31 8.42 12.37
N PRO A 135 1.30 7.74 12.97
CA PRO A 135 1.04 6.46 13.62
C PRO A 135 -0.09 6.63 14.65
N GLU A 136 -1.05 5.70 14.64
CA GLU A 136 -2.10 5.72 15.65
C GLU A 136 -1.45 5.67 17.03
N PRO A 137 -1.89 6.52 17.97
CA PRO A 137 -1.41 6.45 19.34
C PRO A 137 -1.67 5.04 19.89
N PRO A 138 -0.76 4.47 20.69
CA PRO A 138 -0.97 3.16 21.28
C PRO A 138 -2.34 3.14 21.98
N ILE A 139 -3.13 2.09 21.72
CA ILE A 139 -4.43 1.91 22.34
C ILE A 139 -4.17 1.84 23.85
N THR A 140 -4.44 2.91 24.57
CA THR A 140 -4.49 2.88 26.02
C THR A 140 -5.68 2.01 26.40
N VAL A 141 -5.42 0.78 26.80
CA VAL A 141 -6.42 -0.08 27.41
C VAL A 141 -6.88 0.67 28.67
N ARG A 142 -8.07 1.26 28.61
CA ARG A 142 -8.69 1.81 29.82
C ARG A 142 -8.89 0.63 30.78
N GLU A 143 -8.17 0.63 31.88
CA GLU A 143 -8.43 -0.30 32.98
C GLU A 143 -9.92 -0.27 33.34
N LYS A 144 -10.54 -1.43 33.38
CA LYS A 144 -11.92 -1.54 33.83
C LYS A 144 -12.02 -0.89 35.23
N PRO A 145 -13.00 0.00 35.46
CA PRO A 145 -13.20 0.55 36.80
C PRO A 145 -13.41 -0.61 37.80
N ALA A 146 -12.70 -0.53 38.90
CA ALA A 146 -12.76 -1.53 39.96
C ALA A 146 -14.22 -1.82 40.37
N ALA A 147 -14.52 -3.12 40.47
CA ALA A 147 -15.85 -3.61 40.75
C ALA A 147 -16.47 -2.92 41.99
N TYR A 148 -17.65 -2.34 41.80
CA TYR A 148 -18.47 -1.76 42.86
C TYR A 148 -18.79 -2.83 43.91
N LYS A 149 -18.26 -2.69 45.12
CA LYS A 149 -18.57 -3.58 46.26
C LYS A 149 -20.03 -3.33 46.68
N THR A 150 -20.92 -4.25 46.38
CA THR A 150 -22.29 -4.28 46.91
C THR A 150 -22.26 -4.53 48.41
N ARG A 151 -22.70 -3.54 49.17
CA ARG A 151 -22.87 -3.60 50.62
C ARG A 151 -24.04 -4.55 50.96
N ARG A 152 -23.76 -5.77 51.43
CA ARG A 152 -24.77 -6.67 51.97
C ARG A 152 -25.43 -6.01 53.18
N LYS A 153 -26.75 -5.73 53.10
CA LYS A 153 -27.57 -5.37 54.25
C LYS A 153 -27.69 -6.62 55.13
N GLY A 154 -27.20 -6.53 56.37
CA GLY A 154 -27.42 -7.53 57.38
C GLY A 154 -28.90 -7.58 57.74
N LYS A 155 -29.47 -8.78 57.76
CA LYS A 155 -30.75 -9.04 58.39
C LYS A 155 -30.53 -9.14 59.93
N SER A 156 -31.14 -8.20 60.66
CA SER A 156 -31.34 -8.29 62.09
C SER A 156 -32.53 -9.21 62.31
N THR A 157 -32.32 -10.29 63.05
CA THR A 157 -33.38 -11.11 63.68
C THR A 157 -33.47 -10.73 65.14
N ALA A 158 -34.62 -10.31 65.53
CA ALA A 158 -35.14 -10.41 66.88
C ALA A 158 -36.43 -11.15 66.83
#